data_543481d40c7310af78d51486636e5ea6
#
_entry.id   543481d40c7310af78d51486636e5ea6
#
_cell.length_a   1.000
_cell.length_b   1.000
_cell.length_c   1.000
_cell.angle_alpha   90.00
_cell.angle_beta   90.00
_cell.angle_gamma   90.00
#
_symmetry.space_group_name_H-M   'P 1'
#
loop_
_entity.id
_entity.type
_entity.pdbx_description
1 polymer ?
#
loop_
_entity_poly.entity_id
_entity_poly.type
_entity_poly.pdbx_seq_one_letter_code
_entity_poly.pdbx_strand_id
1 'polypeptide(L)' 'MRNLWQVYLDLINLEEEIDRLVLKKNRERLITEKERIGKEIDSMLAKELELKHKLERIKIDIDI' A
#
# COMPACT_ATOMS: atom_id res chain seq x y z
N MET A 1 0.29 19.96 -7.92
CA MET A 1 0.34 19.62 -6.49
C MET A 1 -0.79 18.66 -6.15
N ARG A 2 -0.49 17.52 -5.57
CA ARG A 2 -1.50 16.55 -5.16
C ARG A 2 -2.21 17.07 -3.93
N ASN A 3 -3.53 17.03 -3.93
CA ASN A 3 -4.29 17.39 -2.75
C ASN A 3 -4.39 16.18 -1.79
N LEU A 4 -4.79 16.46 -0.57
CA LEU A 4 -4.92 15.45 0.48
C LEU A 4 -5.88 14.31 0.08
N TRP A 5 -6.96 14.64 -0.62
CA TRP A 5 -7.95 13.70 -1.08
C TRP A 5 -7.36 12.66 -2.03
N GLN A 6 -6.50 13.09 -2.96
CA GLN A 6 -5.86 12.20 -3.90
C GLN A 6 -4.93 11.21 -3.20
N VAL A 7 -4.21 11.66 -2.18
CA VAL A 7 -3.33 10.80 -1.40
C VAL A 7 -4.13 9.74 -0.65
N TYR A 8 -5.28 10.11 -0.07
CA TYR A 8 -6.17 9.16 0.58
C TYR A 8 -6.71 8.12 -0.40
N LEU A 9 -7.12 8.53 -1.60
CA LEU A 9 -7.61 7.62 -2.62
C LEU A 9 -6.52 6.63 -3.06
N ASP A 10 -5.30 7.10 -3.25
CA ASP A 10 -4.17 6.25 -3.60
C ASP A 10 -3.91 5.22 -2.50
N LEU A 11 -4.00 5.63 -1.25
CA LEU A 11 -3.80 4.75 -0.10
C LEU A 11 -4.88 3.67 -0.02
N ILE A 12 -6.15 4.05 -0.20
CA ILE A 12 -7.27 3.11 -0.20
C ILE A 12 -7.12 2.09 -1.31
N ASN A 13 -6.79 2.53 -2.52
CA ASN A 13 -6.58 1.64 -3.66
C ASN A 13 -5.43 0.68 -3.42
N LEU A 14 -4.37 1.15 -2.81
CA LEU A 14 -3.20 0.34 -2.48
C LEU A 14 -3.53 -0.72 -1.43
N GLU A 15 -4.29 -0.35 -0.40
CA GLU A 15 -4.74 -1.28 0.63
C GLU A 15 -5.61 -2.40 0.06
N GLU A 16 -6.52 -2.06 -0.86
CA GLU A 16 -7.35 -3.06 -1.54
C GLU A 16 -6.52 -4.02 -2.37
N GLU A 17 -5.50 -3.50 -3.06
CA GLU A 17 -4.58 -4.31 -3.85
C GLU A 17 -3.78 -5.27 -2.97
N ILE A 18 -3.29 -4.79 -1.83
CA ILE A 18 -2.57 -5.61 -0.86
C ILE A 18 -3.49 -6.74 -0.35
N ASP A 19 -4.73 -6.43 0.00
CA ASP A 19 -5.68 -7.44 0.48
C ASP A 19 -5.93 -8.53 -0.57
N ARG A 20 -6.07 -8.16 -1.85
CA ARG A 20 -6.22 -9.12 -2.94
C ARG A 20 -5.01 -10.03 -3.06
N LEU A 21 -3.81 -9.46 -2.96
CA LEU A 21 -2.58 -10.22 -3.05
C LEU A 21 -2.42 -11.17 -1.87
N VAL A 22 -2.81 -10.75 -0.68
CA VAL A 22 -2.79 -11.61 0.51
C VAL A 22 -3.72 -12.81 0.32
N LEU A 23 -4.93 -12.58 -0.17
CA LEU A 23 -5.88 -13.65 -0.45
C LEU A 23 -5.34 -14.60 -1.52
N LYS A 24 -4.75 -14.06 -2.58
CA LYS A 24 -4.15 -14.85 -3.64
C LYS A 24 -3.01 -15.71 -3.11
N LYS A 25 -2.15 -15.13 -2.28
CA LYS A 25 -1.04 -15.86 -1.64
C LYS A 25 -1.56 -17.02 -0.79
N ASN A 26 -2.61 -16.79 0.00
CA ASN A 26 -3.18 -17.81 0.87
C ASN A 26 -3.80 -18.97 0.09
N ARG A 27 -4.27 -18.71 -1.13
CA ARG A 27 -4.86 -19.74 -2.01
C ARG A 27 -3.81 -20.48 -2.83
N GLU A 28 -2.62 -19.90 -2.97
CA GLU A 28 -1.57 -20.48 -3.80
C GLU A 28 -0.93 -21.67 -3.10
N ARG A 29 -0.71 -22.76 -3.84
CA ARG A 29 -0.11 -23.99 -3.33
C ARG A 29 1.38 -24.10 -3.62
N LEU A 30 1.85 -23.47 -4.70
CA LEU A 30 3.25 -23.52 -5.10
C LEU A 30 4.07 -22.53 -4.28
N ILE A 31 5.13 -23.02 -3.65
CA ILE A 31 6.02 -22.19 -2.81
C ILE A 31 6.64 -21.06 -3.63
N THR A 32 7.08 -21.36 -4.87
CA THR A 32 7.69 -20.35 -5.74
C THR A 32 6.73 -19.20 -6.06
N GLU A 33 5.45 -19.51 -6.31
CA GLU A 33 4.44 -18.50 -6.57
C GLU A 33 4.10 -17.71 -5.32
N LYS A 34 4.04 -18.37 -4.16
CA LYS A 34 3.85 -17.68 -2.88
C LYS A 34 4.96 -16.67 -2.61
N GLU A 35 6.20 -17.04 -2.88
CA GLU A 35 7.35 -16.15 -2.70
C GLU A 35 7.28 -14.94 -3.62
N ARG A 36 6.88 -15.15 -4.87
CA ARG A 36 6.71 -14.06 -5.83
C ARG A 36 5.62 -13.08 -5.38
N ILE A 37 4.48 -13.61 -4.98
CA ILE A 37 3.37 -12.80 -4.48
C ILE A 37 3.78 -12.06 -3.20
N GLY A 38 4.52 -12.72 -2.32
CA GLY A 38 5.05 -12.11 -1.10
C GLY A 38 5.94 -10.91 -1.39
N LYS A 39 6.77 -10.99 -2.43
CA LYS A 39 7.63 -9.86 -2.85
C LYS A 39 6.80 -8.69 -3.38
N GLU A 40 5.72 -8.97 -4.11
CA GLU A 40 4.81 -7.93 -4.58
C GLU A 40 4.12 -7.25 -3.41
N ILE A 41 3.67 -8.02 -2.41
CA ILE A 41 3.06 -7.49 -1.19
C ILE A 41 4.05 -6.58 -0.46
N ASP A 42 5.28 -7.01 -0.29
CA ASP A 42 6.33 -6.22 0.38
C ASP A 42 6.58 -4.89 -0.33
N SER A 43 6.61 -4.92 -1.66
CA SER A 43 6.77 -3.71 -2.46
C SER A 43 5.59 -2.74 -2.27
N MET A 44 4.37 -3.26 -2.20
CA MET A 44 3.19 -2.44 -1.99
C MET A 44 3.10 -1.90 -0.56
N LEU A 45 3.56 -2.67 0.43
CA LEU A 45 3.64 -2.21 1.80
C LEU A 45 4.62 -1.04 1.94
N ALA A 46 5.73 -1.08 1.20
CA ALA A 46 6.68 0.03 1.16
C ALA A 46 6.04 1.29 0.59
N LYS A 47 5.25 1.15 -0.48
CA LYS A 47 4.52 2.29 -1.07
C LYS A 47 3.46 2.83 -0.10
N GLU A 48 2.76 1.96 0.60
CA GLU A 48 1.78 2.36 1.61
C GLU A 48 2.45 3.20 2.70
N LEU A 49 3.60 2.77 3.17
CA LEU A 49 4.35 3.50 4.17
C LEU A 49 4.77 4.88 3.69
N GLU A 50 5.23 4.99 2.44
CA GLU A 50 5.57 6.28 1.83
C GLU A 50 4.36 7.21 1.78
N LEU A 51 3.19 6.71 1.40
CA LEU A 51 1.97 7.51 1.35
C LEU A 51 1.54 7.97 2.74
N LYS A 52 1.67 7.12 3.75
CA LYS A 52 1.38 7.48 5.14
C LYS A 52 2.31 8.59 5.63
N HIS A 53 3.58 8.53 5.29
CA HIS A 53 4.53 9.59 5.64
C HIS A 53 4.17 10.91 4.96
N LYS A 54 3.74 10.89 3.71
CA LYS A 54 3.29 12.08 3.00
C LYS A 54 2.07 12.70 3.69
N LEU A 55 1.12 11.87 4.13
CA LEU A 55 -0.06 12.34 4.85
C LEU A 55 0.32 13.01 6.16
N GLU A 56 1.24 12.43 6.90
CA GLU A 56 1.72 13.01 8.16
C GLU A 56 2.37 14.37 7.95
N ARG A 57 3.18 14.51 6.89
CA ARG A 57 3.79 15.80 6.54
C ARG A 57 2.75 16.85 6.22
N ILE A 58 1.73 16.49 5.43
CA ILE A 58 0.66 17.41 5.06
C ILE A 58 -0.11 17.85 6.30
N LYS A 59 -0.40 16.95 7.22
CA LYS A 59 -1.07 17.27 8.48
C LYS A 59 -0.27 18.24 9.33
N ILE A 60 1.03 18.03 9.43
CA ILE A 60 1.92 18.92 10.17
C ILE A 60 1.91 20.33 9.56
N ASP A 61 1.97 20.42 8.25
CA ASP A 61 1.95 21.68 7.53
C ASP A 61 0.63 22.45 7.72
N ILE A 62 -0.47 21.72 7.81
CA ILE A 62 -1.80 22.32 8.00
C ILE A 62 -1.98 22.81 9.44
N ASP A 63 -1.44 22.10 10.41
CA ASP A 63 -1.58 22.45 11.83
C ASP A 63 -0.76 23.67 12.26
N ILE A 64 0.12 24.12 11.42
CA ILE A 64 0.90 25.35 11.66
C ILE A 64 0.13 26.56 11.16
#